data_160945ff52853538d3d98459a9c88550
#
_entry.id   160945ff52853538d3d98459a9c88550
#
_cell.length_a   1.000
_cell.length_b   1.000
_cell.length_c   1.000
_cell.angle_alpha   90.00
_cell.angle_beta   90.00
_cell.angle_gamma   90.00
#
_symmetry.space_group_name_H-M   'P 1'
#
loop_
_entity.id
_entity.type
_entity.pdbx_description
1 polymer ?
#
loop_
_entity_poly.entity_id
_entity_poly.type
_entity_poly.pdbx_seq_one_letter_code
_entity_poly.pdbx_strand_id
1 'polypeptide(L)'
;MRRENEFRYLTLANILREQIHSGFIKPGEFLLSENELCKHYGMSRTSVRKSLDQLLLEKLIVKKVGQGTIVSPDLVVEASPNKVLRIFTTSPSNFYDLCMPLLIEAFQKSNPNVEVKCMSFSGGDFWDSINTSMDLGLKPDLILVSDRQFGETENLEQFTDLQDKLGGSREAIYPRLWQSFSDSGRLKALPVTFSTVYLAYNPDLFQRYNVTEPSPSWTRDDFLEAAGQLTMDLNGDGINDVYGLSLSSSLSRWPVIALQNGVNFKAIDSTDPILNTLKFLHHLLYKHRSAALSPRNALNSESFTREKAAMVLTTSIELAGWKHQTMPFTPKIAPLPFGKQKQTMLIANVLMLPKNSEEPELALQFLQTAVSPEVQEQLSATTGFISVRKQINEAIWSQPGLESLHIYDDTIENSLFLYEIFEDAHLVDELEAEMTLFWAGMESASELAERMKLILTKP
;
A
#
# COMPACT_ATOMS: atom_id res chain seq x y z
N MET A 1 4.49 24.72 -1.23
CA MET A 1 5.13 25.06 0.08
C MET A 1 4.21 25.78 1.08
N ARG A 2 3.46 26.87 0.78
CA ARG A 2 2.61 27.52 1.80
C ARG A 2 1.37 26.69 2.20
N ARG A 3 0.70 25.99 1.26
CA ARG A 3 -0.47 25.14 1.52
C ARG A 3 -0.11 23.81 2.22
N GLU A 4 1.03 23.19 1.92
CA GLU A 4 1.48 21.96 2.61
C GLU A 4 1.80 22.20 4.10
N ASN A 5 2.38 23.35 4.44
CA ASN A 5 2.64 23.71 5.83
C ASN A 5 1.36 24.05 6.62
N GLU A 6 0.30 24.53 5.97
CA GLU A 6 -1.00 24.73 6.62
C GLU A 6 -1.70 23.43 6.96
N PHE A 7 -1.60 22.40 6.12
CA PHE A 7 -2.12 21.07 6.42
C PHE A 7 -1.40 20.40 7.59
N ARG A 8 -0.08 20.48 7.65
CA ARG A 8 0.72 19.77 8.67
C ARG A 8 0.43 20.21 10.09
N TYR A 9 0.33 21.53 10.37
CA TYR A 9 0.08 21.97 11.74
C TYR A 9 -1.35 21.65 12.21
N LEU A 10 -2.33 21.66 11.31
CA LEU A 10 -3.69 21.23 11.63
C LEU A 10 -3.74 19.75 11.97
N THR A 11 -3.00 18.92 11.23
CA THR A 11 -2.88 17.48 11.50
C THR A 11 -2.35 17.22 12.89
N LEU A 12 -1.25 17.86 13.29
CA LEU A 12 -0.71 17.74 14.66
C LEU A 12 -1.69 18.26 15.73
N ALA A 13 -2.34 19.38 15.49
CA ALA A 13 -3.35 19.89 16.41
C ALA A 13 -4.50 18.91 16.58
N ASN A 14 -4.96 18.27 15.49
CA ASN A 14 -6.01 17.26 15.53
C ASN A 14 -5.57 16.01 16.30
N ILE A 15 -4.36 15.50 16.07
CA ILE A 15 -3.81 14.35 16.81
C ILE A 15 -3.77 14.65 18.32
N LEU A 16 -3.18 15.76 18.72
CA LEU A 16 -3.09 16.14 20.14
C LEU A 16 -4.49 16.38 20.76
N ARG A 17 -5.41 16.99 20.00
CA ARG A 17 -6.80 17.17 20.43
C ARG A 17 -7.48 15.84 20.73
N GLU A 18 -7.34 14.88 19.85
CA GLU A 18 -7.87 13.52 20.00
C GLU A 18 -7.26 12.82 21.22
N GLN A 19 -5.95 12.95 21.43
CA GLN A 19 -5.26 12.40 22.59
C GLN A 19 -5.79 12.99 23.92
N ILE A 20 -6.11 14.27 23.93
CA ILE A 20 -6.66 14.96 25.10
C ILE A 20 -8.11 14.54 25.33
N HIS A 21 -8.97 14.60 24.31
CA HIS A 21 -10.38 14.24 24.44
C HIS A 21 -10.61 12.77 24.74
N SER A 22 -9.75 11.88 24.27
CA SER A 22 -9.81 10.46 24.60
C SER A 22 -9.33 10.13 26.01
N GLY A 23 -8.83 11.12 26.76
CA GLY A 23 -8.24 10.90 28.07
C GLY A 23 -6.91 10.17 28.02
N PHE A 24 -6.33 10.04 26.84
CA PHE A 24 -5.01 9.46 26.62
C PHE A 24 -3.92 10.30 27.31
N ILE A 25 -3.90 11.63 27.05
CA ILE A 25 -3.16 12.57 27.87
C ILE A 25 -4.16 13.15 28.87
N LYS A 26 -4.01 12.82 30.14
CA LYS A 26 -4.97 13.20 31.18
C LYS A 26 -4.87 14.68 31.56
N PRO A 27 -5.95 15.27 32.06
CA PRO A 27 -5.88 16.61 32.66
C PRO A 27 -4.73 16.73 33.66
N GLY A 28 -3.88 17.75 33.48
CA GLY A 28 -2.70 17.99 34.30
C GLY A 28 -1.43 17.29 33.86
N GLU A 29 -1.46 16.35 32.93
CA GLU A 29 -0.28 15.69 32.40
C GLU A 29 0.46 16.58 31.39
N PHE A 30 1.79 16.41 31.31
CA PHE A 30 2.63 17.13 30.37
C PHE A 30 2.52 16.59 28.97
N LEU A 31 2.43 17.49 27.97
CA LEU A 31 2.70 17.17 26.59
C LEU A 31 4.21 17.05 26.35
N LEU A 32 4.60 16.40 25.29
CA LEU A 32 5.97 16.46 24.80
C LEU A 32 6.41 17.91 24.59
N SER A 33 7.68 18.20 24.84
CA SER A 33 8.26 19.51 24.56
C SER A 33 8.18 19.83 23.04
N GLU A 34 8.25 21.14 22.71
CA GLU A 34 8.30 21.57 21.30
C GLU A 34 9.40 20.85 20.49
N ASN A 35 10.55 20.57 21.11
CA ASN A 35 11.66 19.89 20.45
C ASN A 35 11.37 18.41 20.20
N GLU A 36 10.76 17.74 21.17
CA GLU A 36 10.35 16.35 21.05
C GLU A 36 9.24 16.20 20.02
N LEU A 37 8.24 17.10 20.03
CA LEU A 37 7.19 17.13 18.99
C LEU A 37 7.78 17.38 17.60
N CYS A 38 8.78 18.27 17.46
CA CYS A 38 9.46 18.48 16.16
C CYS A 38 10.14 17.21 15.67
N LYS A 39 10.85 16.52 16.56
CA LYS A 39 11.53 15.26 16.20
C LYS A 39 10.53 14.15 15.88
N HIS A 40 9.53 13.99 16.75
CA HIS A 40 8.55 12.92 16.65
C HIS A 40 7.70 13.00 15.38
N TYR A 41 7.23 14.21 15.03
CA TYR A 41 6.36 14.41 13.86
C TYR A 41 7.11 14.91 12.61
N GLY A 42 8.43 14.99 12.63
CA GLY A 42 9.22 15.48 11.48
C GLY A 42 8.84 16.92 11.07
N MET A 43 8.44 17.77 12.03
CA MET A 43 7.87 19.08 11.76
C MET A 43 8.78 20.23 12.18
N SER A 44 8.63 21.38 11.50
CA SER A 44 9.32 22.61 11.89
C SER A 44 8.79 23.13 13.23
N ARG A 45 9.66 23.79 14.01
CA ARG A 45 9.26 24.45 15.26
C ARG A 45 8.09 25.42 15.08
N THR A 46 8.06 26.13 13.96
CA THR A 46 6.97 27.07 13.63
C THR A 46 5.63 26.34 13.47
N SER A 47 5.63 25.18 12.83
CA SER A 47 4.41 24.38 12.65
C SER A 47 3.93 23.80 13.98
N VAL A 48 4.84 23.24 14.81
CA VAL A 48 4.51 22.73 16.14
C VAL A 48 3.92 23.82 17.01
N ARG A 49 4.53 25.03 17.03
CA ARG A 49 3.99 26.16 17.79
C ARG A 49 2.59 26.55 17.37
N LYS A 50 2.32 26.62 16.05
CA LYS A 50 0.98 26.90 15.54
C LYS A 50 -0.05 25.86 16.00
N SER A 51 0.33 24.57 16.00
CA SER A 51 -0.53 23.51 16.54
C SER A 51 -0.84 23.69 18.02
N LEU A 52 0.18 23.97 18.83
CA LEU A 52 0.02 24.21 20.26
C LEU A 52 -0.76 25.50 20.56
N ASP A 53 -0.54 26.57 19.80
CA ASP A 53 -1.27 27.81 19.95
C ASP A 53 -2.77 27.65 19.64
N GLN A 54 -3.12 26.78 18.68
CA GLN A 54 -4.51 26.42 18.41
C GLN A 54 -5.15 25.69 19.59
N LEU A 55 -4.46 24.69 20.17
CA LEU A 55 -4.96 23.96 21.35
C LEU A 55 -5.06 24.87 22.60
N LEU A 56 -4.18 25.88 22.70
CA LEU A 56 -4.29 26.91 23.72
C LEU A 56 -5.54 27.77 23.57
N LEU A 57 -5.86 28.18 22.32
CA LEU A 57 -7.08 28.95 22.01
C LEU A 57 -8.34 28.11 22.32
N GLU A 58 -8.29 26.81 22.12
CA GLU A 58 -9.36 25.86 22.46
C GLU A 58 -9.42 25.54 23.97
N LYS A 59 -8.49 26.07 24.76
CA LYS A 59 -8.35 25.83 26.23
C LYS A 59 -8.12 24.37 26.61
N LEU A 60 -7.65 23.56 25.66
CA LEU A 60 -7.32 22.15 25.88
C LEU A 60 -5.99 22.00 26.63
N ILE A 61 -5.07 22.96 26.47
CA ILE A 61 -3.77 22.95 27.11
C ILE A 61 -3.47 24.29 27.78
N VAL A 62 -2.53 24.27 28.72
CA VAL A 62 -2.01 25.48 29.40
C VAL A 62 -0.48 25.42 29.44
N LYS A 63 0.18 26.57 29.27
CA LYS A 63 1.64 26.70 29.40
C LYS A 63 2.01 26.94 30.85
N LYS A 64 2.84 26.09 31.45
CA LYS A 64 3.49 26.34 32.76
C LYS A 64 4.87 26.97 32.52
N VAL A 65 5.04 28.19 33.00
CA VAL A 65 6.30 28.95 32.82
C VAL A 65 7.47 28.12 33.35
N GLY A 66 8.48 27.87 32.53
CA GLY A 66 9.69 27.12 32.88
C GLY A 66 9.52 25.61 33.05
N GLN A 67 8.33 25.06 32.91
CA GLN A 67 8.06 23.62 33.09
C GLN A 67 7.57 22.91 31.83
N GLY A 68 6.91 23.62 30.89
CA GLY A 68 6.37 23.03 29.67
C GLY A 68 4.89 23.30 29.47
N THR A 69 4.26 22.49 28.63
CA THR A 69 2.84 22.55 28.31
C THR A 69 2.12 21.34 28.90
N ILE A 70 1.00 21.58 29.59
CA ILE A 70 0.18 20.53 30.18
C ILE A 70 -1.23 20.57 29.59
N VAL A 71 -1.95 19.45 29.64
CA VAL A 71 -3.40 19.42 29.43
C VAL A 71 -4.06 20.26 30.52
N SER A 72 -5.07 21.05 30.14
CA SER A 72 -5.80 21.89 31.09
C SER A 72 -6.29 21.07 32.29
N PRO A 73 -5.91 21.38 33.52
CA PRO A 73 -6.35 20.64 34.71
C PRO A 73 -7.86 20.71 34.93
N ASP A 74 -8.48 21.80 34.45
CA ASP A 74 -9.92 22.05 34.60
C ASP A 74 -10.74 21.38 33.46
N LEU A 75 -10.09 20.68 32.55
CA LEU A 75 -10.75 19.98 31.46
C LEU A 75 -11.51 18.77 32.02
N VAL A 76 -12.82 18.84 32.00
CA VAL A 76 -13.66 17.67 32.27
C VAL A 76 -13.65 16.81 31.02
N VAL A 77 -12.78 15.82 30.98
CA VAL A 77 -12.90 14.73 30.04
C VAL A 77 -14.06 13.87 30.56
N GLU A 78 -15.24 14.03 29.97
CA GLU A 78 -16.32 13.08 30.22
C GLU A 78 -15.76 11.71 29.81
N ALA A 79 -15.59 10.83 30.81
CA ALA A 79 -15.27 9.44 30.52
C ALA A 79 -16.38 8.93 29.61
N SER A 80 -16.07 8.77 28.34
CA SER A 80 -17.04 8.19 27.41
C SER A 80 -17.49 6.86 28.02
N PRO A 81 -18.78 6.63 28.22
CA PRO A 81 -19.28 5.36 28.72
C PRO A 81 -18.98 4.23 27.73
N ASN A 82 -18.50 4.57 26.57
CA ASN A 82 -18.20 3.68 25.47
C ASN A 82 -16.74 3.16 25.58
N LYS A 83 -16.59 1.86 25.35
CA LYS A 83 -15.29 1.27 25.12
C LYS A 83 -14.67 1.86 23.85
N VAL A 84 -13.37 2.01 23.81
CA VAL A 84 -12.64 2.59 22.67
C VAL A 84 -11.73 1.52 22.06
N LEU A 85 -11.92 1.22 20.78
CA LEU A 85 -11.01 0.41 19.98
C LEU A 85 -10.07 1.33 19.19
N ARG A 86 -8.76 1.22 19.42
CA ARG A 86 -7.74 2.06 18.79
C ARG A 86 -7.06 1.33 17.65
N ILE A 87 -7.13 1.90 16.45
CA ILE A 87 -6.50 1.32 15.25
C ILE A 87 -5.44 2.29 14.74
N PHE A 88 -4.20 1.82 14.66
CA PHE A 88 -3.10 2.58 14.05
C PHE A 88 -2.96 2.18 12.59
N THR A 89 -2.64 3.13 11.72
CA THR A 89 -2.51 2.88 10.28
C THR A 89 -1.52 3.86 9.63
N THR A 90 -1.20 3.61 8.37
CA THR A 90 -0.39 4.52 7.54
C THR A 90 -1.29 5.47 6.75
N SER A 91 -0.76 6.65 6.42
CA SER A 91 -1.39 7.61 5.50
C SER A 91 -0.33 8.20 4.56
N PRO A 92 -0.62 8.34 3.25
CA PRO A 92 -1.89 8.04 2.57
C PRO A 92 -2.12 6.53 2.34
N SER A 93 -3.39 6.10 2.37
CA SER A 93 -3.77 4.71 2.11
C SER A 93 -5.16 4.62 1.49
N ASN A 94 -5.24 4.14 0.24
CA ASN A 94 -6.53 3.93 -0.43
C ASN A 94 -7.42 2.94 0.33
N PHE A 95 -6.83 1.92 0.95
CA PHE A 95 -7.60 0.97 1.75
C PHE A 95 -8.21 1.67 2.98
N TYR A 96 -7.42 2.45 3.70
CA TYR A 96 -7.92 3.20 4.85
C TYR A 96 -9.07 4.13 4.45
N ASP A 97 -8.88 4.92 3.41
CA ASP A 97 -9.85 5.95 3.00
C ASP A 97 -11.16 5.34 2.49
N LEU A 98 -11.11 4.20 1.79
CA LEU A 98 -12.27 3.59 1.13
C LEU A 98 -12.92 2.46 1.92
N CYS A 99 -12.15 1.66 2.64
CA CYS A 99 -12.63 0.43 3.28
C CYS A 99 -12.84 0.57 4.79
N MET A 100 -11.99 1.33 5.50
CA MET A 100 -12.13 1.46 6.95
C MET A 100 -13.48 2.02 7.39
N PRO A 101 -14.08 3.02 6.73
CA PRO A 101 -15.43 3.47 7.10
C PRO A 101 -16.48 2.35 7.04
N LEU A 102 -16.42 1.49 6.00
CA LEU A 102 -17.32 0.35 5.85
C LEU A 102 -17.11 -0.71 6.95
N LEU A 103 -15.84 -1.00 7.27
CA LEU A 103 -15.49 -1.93 8.35
C LEU A 103 -15.95 -1.44 9.71
N ILE A 104 -15.75 -0.15 9.99
CA ILE A 104 -16.19 0.49 11.24
C ILE A 104 -17.71 0.45 11.36
N GLU A 105 -18.43 0.82 10.29
CA GLU A 105 -19.89 0.77 10.26
C GLU A 105 -20.40 -0.65 10.52
N ALA A 106 -19.83 -1.66 9.84
CA ALA A 106 -20.22 -3.05 10.03
C ALA A 106 -19.95 -3.54 11.46
N PHE A 107 -18.80 -3.20 12.03
CA PHE A 107 -18.46 -3.54 13.40
C PHE A 107 -19.38 -2.89 14.43
N GLN A 108 -19.69 -1.59 14.25
CA GLN A 108 -20.54 -0.84 15.19
C GLN A 108 -21.99 -1.29 15.18
N LYS A 109 -22.48 -1.92 14.10
CA LYS A 109 -23.83 -2.55 14.09
C LYS A 109 -23.98 -3.60 15.19
N SER A 110 -22.94 -4.37 15.46
CA SER A 110 -22.92 -5.37 16.54
C SER A 110 -22.36 -4.83 17.85
N ASN A 111 -21.69 -3.69 17.83
CA ASN A 111 -21.02 -3.08 18.98
C ASN A 111 -21.39 -1.58 19.08
N PRO A 112 -22.67 -1.21 19.29
CA PRO A 112 -23.14 0.18 19.23
C PRO A 112 -22.54 1.10 20.31
N ASN A 113 -22.01 0.52 21.40
CA ASN A 113 -21.39 1.24 22.50
C ASN A 113 -19.86 1.26 22.41
N VAL A 114 -19.28 0.95 21.24
CA VAL A 114 -17.84 0.99 21.00
C VAL A 114 -17.53 2.12 20.05
N GLU A 115 -16.63 3.01 20.47
CA GLU A 115 -16.06 4.03 19.61
C GLU A 115 -14.78 3.47 18.96
N VAL A 116 -14.67 3.55 17.64
CA VAL A 116 -13.45 3.17 16.92
C VAL A 116 -12.65 4.44 16.59
N LYS A 117 -11.43 4.53 17.09
CA LYS A 117 -10.51 5.65 16.85
C LYS A 117 -9.35 5.20 15.99
N CYS A 118 -9.17 5.85 14.86
CA CYS A 118 -8.07 5.59 13.96
C CYS A 118 -7.00 6.69 14.08
N MET A 119 -5.74 6.30 14.13
CA MET A 119 -4.60 7.21 14.11
C MET A 119 -3.65 6.83 12.98
N SER A 120 -3.32 7.80 12.12
CA SER A 120 -2.48 7.58 10.95
C SER A 120 -1.09 8.17 11.12
N PHE A 121 -0.09 7.45 10.63
CA PHE A 121 1.33 7.80 10.64
C PHE A 121 1.88 7.88 9.21
N SER A 122 3.01 8.59 9.03
CA SER A 122 3.72 8.61 7.75
C SER A 122 4.29 7.22 7.41
N GLY A 123 4.21 6.83 6.13
CA GLY A 123 4.71 5.53 5.70
C GLY A 123 6.23 5.36 5.75
N GLY A 124 7.00 6.47 5.70
CA GLY A 124 8.47 6.40 5.63
C GLY A 124 9.15 5.94 6.92
N ASP A 125 8.59 6.34 8.08
CA ASP A 125 9.12 6.01 9.41
C ASP A 125 8.02 5.36 10.26
N PHE A 126 7.26 4.46 9.65
CA PHE A 126 6.02 3.94 10.23
C PHE A 126 6.25 3.23 11.57
N TRP A 127 7.14 2.23 11.61
CA TRP A 127 7.39 1.46 12.82
C TRP A 127 8.07 2.26 13.92
N ASP A 128 9.00 3.15 13.57
CA ASP A 128 9.63 4.07 14.53
C ASP A 128 8.60 4.99 15.16
N SER A 129 7.67 5.51 14.36
CA SER A 129 6.58 6.36 14.84
C SER A 129 5.62 5.60 15.75
N ILE A 130 5.28 4.35 15.43
CA ILE A 130 4.45 3.48 16.27
C ILE A 130 5.15 3.14 17.57
N ASN A 131 6.40 2.67 17.52
CA ASN A 131 7.17 2.31 18.70
C ASN A 131 7.33 3.51 19.65
N THR A 132 7.68 4.67 19.11
CA THR A 132 7.75 5.91 19.90
C THR A 132 6.40 6.26 20.54
N SER A 133 5.30 6.10 19.80
CA SER A 133 3.96 6.35 20.35
C SER A 133 3.60 5.35 21.44
N MET A 134 3.98 4.07 21.30
CA MET A 134 3.78 3.05 22.32
C MET A 134 4.60 3.32 23.58
N ASP A 135 5.84 3.78 23.44
CA ASP A 135 6.73 4.18 24.57
C ASP A 135 6.13 5.38 25.35
N LEU A 136 5.39 6.23 24.66
CA LEU A 136 4.64 7.34 25.27
C LEU A 136 3.31 6.90 25.89
N GLY A 137 3.00 5.59 25.87
CA GLY A 137 1.81 5.01 26.45
C GLY A 137 0.60 4.91 25.51
N LEU A 138 0.73 5.28 24.21
CA LEU A 138 -0.30 5.03 23.17
C LEU A 138 -0.30 3.56 22.78
N LYS A 139 -1.29 2.83 23.24
CA LYS A 139 -1.41 1.41 22.92
C LYS A 139 -2.48 1.19 21.85
N PRO A 140 -2.10 0.76 20.64
CA PRO A 140 -3.08 0.34 19.65
C PRO A 140 -3.68 -1.02 20.05
N ASP A 141 -4.94 -1.19 19.71
CA ASP A 141 -5.61 -2.49 19.81
C ASP A 141 -5.46 -3.27 18.50
N LEU A 142 -5.36 -2.55 17.38
CA LEU A 142 -5.05 -3.09 16.08
C LEU A 142 -4.08 -2.17 15.33
N ILE A 143 -3.26 -2.76 14.47
CA ILE A 143 -2.39 -2.04 13.53
C ILE A 143 -2.70 -2.50 12.13
N LEU A 144 -3.17 -1.58 11.27
CA LEU A 144 -3.41 -1.81 9.84
C LEU A 144 -2.14 -1.44 9.06
N VAL A 145 -1.56 -2.41 8.38
CA VAL A 145 -0.33 -2.26 7.61
C VAL A 145 -0.47 -2.83 6.20
N SER A 146 0.40 -2.39 5.29
CA SER A 146 0.64 -3.07 4.01
C SER A 146 1.52 -4.30 4.19
N ASP A 147 1.56 -5.17 3.18
CA ASP A 147 2.50 -6.30 3.11
C ASP A 147 3.96 -5.86 3.25
N ARG A 148 4.34 -4.70 2.66
CA ARG A 148 5.68 -4.14 2.83
C ARG A 148 5.99 -3.84 4.30
N GLN A 149 5.11 -3.12 4.98
CA GLN A 149 5.28 -2.79 6.40
C GLN A 149 5.26 -4.03 7.29
N PHE A 150 4.47 -5.06 6.91
CA PHE A 150 4.54 -6.36 7.58
C PHE A 150 5.94 -6.98 7.46
N GLY A 151 6.53 -6.97 6.25
CA GLY A 151 7.90 -7.44 6.02
C GLY A 151 8.98 -6.65 6.76
N GLU A 152 8.73 -5.36 7.05
CA GLU A 152 9.61 -4.47 7.83
C GLU A 152 9.50 -4.71 9.34
N THR A 153 8.63 -5.60 9.81
CA THR A 153 8.40 -5.86 11.25
C THR A 153 9.56 -6.65 11.85
N GLU A 154 10.37 -6.05 12.69
CA GLU A 154 11.53 -6.68 13.32
C GLU A 154 11.15 -7.79 14.33
N ASN A 155 10.04 -7.64 15.06
CA ASN A 155 9.64 -8.55 16.12
C ASN A 155 8.17 -8.97 16.00
N LEU A 156 7.91 -10.06 15.29
CA LEU A 156 6.57 -10.65 15.16
C LEU A 156 6.05 -11.27 16.47
N GLU A 157 6.92 -11.56 17.44
CA GLU A 157 6.51 -12.14 18.73
C GLU A 157 5.70 -11.19 19.60
N GLN A 158 5.76 -9.89 19.36
CA GLN A 158 4.91 -8.89 20.04
C GLN A 158 3.44 -8.95 19.61
N PHE A 159 3.12 -9.68 18.54
CA PHE A 159 1.77 -9.83 18.02
C PHE A 159 1.13 -11.16 18.42
N THR A 160 -0.17 -11.10 18.65
CA THR A 160 -1.00 -12.25 19.01
C THR A 160 -1.06 -13.25 17.86
N ASP A 161 -1.01 -14.54 18.21
CA ASP A 161 -1.32 -15.60 17.25
C ASP A 161 -2.83 -15.64 17.00
N LEU A 162 -3.22 -15.46 15.75
CA LEU A 162 -4.62 -15.42 15.30
C LEU A 162 -5.10 -16.76 14.73
N GLN A 163 -4.23 -17.79 14.66
CA GLN A 163 -4.47 -19.06 13.99
C GLN A 163 -5.83 -19.68 14.32
N ASP A 164 -6.18 -19.78 15.60
CA ASP A 164 -7.40 -20.44 16.09
C ASP A 164 -8.46 -19.45 16.58
N LYS A 165 -8.29 -18.14 16.30
CA LYS A 165 -9.15 -17.08 16.87
C LYS A 165 -10.19 -16.52 15.89
N LEU A 166 -10.20 -16.98 14.65
CA LEU A 166 -10.96 -16.39 13.55
C LEU A 166 -12.16 -17.25 13.10
N GLY A 167 -12.59 -18.20 13.92
CA GLY A 167 -13.89 -18.87 13.77
C GLY A 167 -14.15 -19.52 12.41
N GLY A 168 -13.22 -20.34 11.87
CA GLY A 168 -13.42 -21.06 10.60
C GLY A 168 -13.20 -20.21 9.34
N SER A 169 -12.70 -18.99 9.47
CA SER A 169 -12.39 -18.14 8.30
C SER A 169 -11.18 -18.64 7.50
N ARG A 170 -10.35 -19.50 8.10
CA ARG A 170 -9.15 -20.05 7.47
C ARG A 170 -9.44 -20.76 6.15
N GLU A 171 -10.46 -21.62 6.14
CA GLU A 171 -10.81 -22.45 4.98
C GLU A 171 -11.37 -21.62 3.81
N ALA A 172 -11.86 -20.42 4.10
CA ALA A 172 -12.44 -19.53 3.10
C ALA A 172 -11.44 -18.51 2.53
N ILE A 173 -10.35 -18.25 3.25
CA ILE A 173 -9.27 -17.36 2.81
C ILE A 173 -8.30 -18.14 1.91
N TYR A 174 -7.75 -17.48 0.88
CA TYR A 174 -6.74 -18.10 0.03
C TYR A 174 -5.57 -18.63 0.88
N PRO A 175 -5.19 -19.92 0.73
CA PRO A 175 -4.12 -20.53 1.54
C PRO A 175 -2.80 -19.77 1.45
N ARG A 176 -2.47 -19.27 0.26
CA ARG A 176 -1.27 -18.47 0.01
C ARG A 176 -1.18 -17.23 0.89
N LEU A 177 -2.29 -16.49 1.04
CA LEU A 177 -2.35 -15.31 1.90
C LEU A 177 -2.17 -15.68 3.37
N TRP A 178 -2.81 -16.78 3.80
CA TRP A 178 -2.68 -17.25 5.17
C TRP A 178 -1.23 -17.64 5.51
N GLN A 179 -0.55 -18.33 4.60
CA GLN A 179 0.84 -18.74 4.77
C GLN A 179 1.78 -17.56 4.83
N SER A 180 1.64 -16.58 3.93
CA SER A 180 2.53 -15.42 3.84
C SER A 180 2.52 -14.55 5.10
N PHE A 181 1.39 -14.48 5.80
CA PHE A 181 1.28 -13.69 7.04
C PHE A 181 1.39 -14.53 8.31
N SER A 182 1.89 -15.78 8.18
CA SER A 182 2.20 -16.68 9.29
C SER A 182 3.71 -16.76 9.52
N ASP A 183 4.11 -16.80 10.79
CA ASP A 183 5.45 -17.12 11.23
C ASP A 183 5.44 -18.41 12.03
N SER A 184 6.26 -19.39 11.64
CA SER A 184 6.37 -20.69 12.30
C SER A 184 5.01 -21.36 12.57
N GLY A 185 4.09 -21.26 11.59
CA GLY A 185 2.74 -21.82 11.66
C GLY A 185 1.74 -21.02 12.51
N ARG A 186 2.12 -19.84 12.99
CA ARG A 186 1.28 -18.91 13.76
C ARG A 186 0.89 -17.72 12.92
N LEU A 187 -0.39 -17.46 12.75
CA LEU A 187 -0.88 -16.30 11.98
C LEU A 187 -0.63 -15.02 12.76
N LYS A 188 0.28 -14.16 12.28
CA LYS A 188 0.69 -12.91 12.94
C LYS A 188 -0.05 -11.67 12.42
N ALA A 189 -0.57 -11.73 11.21
CA ALA A 189 -1.40 -10.69 10.62
C ALA A 189 -2.54 -11.31 9.81
N LEU A 190 -3.74 -10.72 9.92
CA LEU A 190 -4.91 -11.15 9.17
C LEU A 190 -5.01 -10.35 7.87
N PRO A 191 -4.89 -10.97 6.69
CA PRO A 191 -5.16 -10.29 5.43
C PRO A 191 -6.65 -9.90 5.33
N VAL A 192 -6.93 -8.64 4.99
CA VAL A 192 -8.29 -8.10 4.86
C VAL A 192 -8.63 -7.71 3.44
N THR A 193 -7.62 -7.47 2.61
CA THR A 193 -7.70 -7.40 1.15
C THR A 193 -6.35 -7.73 0.55
N PHE A 194 -6.35 -8.10 -0.72
CA PHE A 194 -5.15 -8.26 -1.49
C PHE A 194 -5.34 -7.81 -2.93
N SER A 195 -4.28 -7.74 -3.67
CA SER A 195 -4.26 -7.59 -5.11
C SER A 195 -3.07 -8.32 -5.70
N THR A 196 -3.21 -8.67 -6.95
CA THR A 196 -2.12 -9.03 -7.84
C THR A 196 -1.70 -7.81 -8.64
N VAL A 197 -0.50 -7.80 -9.20
CA VAL A 197 -0.12 -6.87 -10.24
C VAL A 197 -0.58 -7.42 -11.59
N TYR A 198 -1.27 -6.61 -12.37
CA TYR A 198 -1.80 -6.94 -13.69
C TYR A 198 -1.69 -5.76 -14.65
N LEU A 199 -2.01 -5.98 -15.93
CA LEU A 199 -2.04 -4.93 -16.94
C LEU A 199 -3.42 -4.26 -16.95
N ALA A 200 -3.47 -2.92 -16.84
CA ALA A 200 -4.66 -2.16 -17.18
C ALA A 200 -4.42 -1.36 -18.45
N TYR A 201 -5.48 -1.14 -19.24
CA TYR A 201 -5.40 -0.42 -20.48
C TYR A 201 -6.61 0.50 -20.72
N ASN A 202 -6.40 1.52 -21.54
CA ASN A 202 -7.44 2.44 -21.98
C ASN A 202 -8.07 1.92 -23.30
N PRO A 203 -9.28 1.34 -23.27
CA PRO A 203 -9.89 0.78 -24.46
C PRO A 203 -10.20 1.83 -25.53
N ASP A 204 -10.43 3.09 -25.15
CA ASP A 204 -10.76 4.15 -26.09
C ASP A 204 -9.57 4.51 -26.98
N LEU A 205 -8.33 4.44 -26.44
CA LEU A 205 -7.12 4.62 -27.25
C LEU A 205 -6.92 3.45 -28.22
N PHE A 206 -7.15 2.20 -27.78
CA PHE A 206 -7.07 1.03 -28.65
C PHE A 206 -8.08 1.12 -29.80
N GLN A 207 -9.33 1.49 -29.49
CA GLN A 207 -10.36 1.66 -30.51
C GLN A 207 -10.05 2.83 -31.46
N ARG A 208 -9.65 3.99 -30.91
CA ARG A 208 -9.34 5.23 -31.67
C ARG A 208 -8.27 5.01 -32.73
N TYR A 209 -7.27 4.19 -32.41
CA TYR A 209 -6.12 3.96 -33.27
C TYR A 209 -6.15 2.58 -33.96
N ASN A 210 -7.29 1.87 -33.86
CA ASN A 210 -7.51 0.57 -34.49
C ASN A 210 -6.43 -0.47 -34.11
N VAL A 211 -6.02 -0.48 -32.85
CA VAL A 211 -5.10 -1.46 -32.27
C VAL A 211 -5.92 -2.58 -31.61
N THR A 212 -5.49 -3.82 -31.75
CA THR A 212 -6.15 -4.97 -31.13
C THR A 212 -6.02 -4.89 -29.61
N GLU A 213 -7.15 -4.98 -28.89
CA GLU A 213 -7.15 -4.98 -27.41
C GLU A 213 -6.40 -6.19 -26.83
N PRO A 214 -5.78 -6.05 -25.64
CA PRO A 214 -5.13 -7.15 -24.94
C PRO A 214 -6.05 -8.35 -24.72
N SER A 215 -5.50 -9.54 -24.88
CA SER A 215 -6.20 -10.81 -24.70
C SER A 215 -5.32 -11.81 -23.93
N PRO A 216 -5.88 -12.91 -23.39
CA PRO A 216 -5.11 -13.97 -22.74
C PRO A 216 -4.05 -14.64 -23.63
N SER A 217 -4.20 -14.53 -24.95
CA SER A 217 -3.23 -15.06 -25.93
C SER A 217 -2.08 -14.09 -26.27
N TRP A 218 -2.11 -12.87 -25.77
CA TRP A 218 -1.05 -11.90 -26.03
C TRP A 218 0.30 -12.42 -25.56
N THR A 219 1.26 -12.26 -26.44
CA THR A 219 2.68 -12.48 -26.17
C THR A 219 3.37 -11.15 -25.86
N ARG A 220 4.61 -11.23 -25.44
CA ARG A 220 5.47 -10.04 -25.28
C ARG A 220 5.62 -9.27 -26.59
N ASP A 221 5.63 -9.95 -27.74
CA ASP A 221 5.79 -9.32 -29.05
C ASP A 221 4.51 -8.57 -29.43
N ASP A 222 3.32 -9.15 -29.18
CA ASP A 222 2.02 -8.46 -29.36
C ASP A 222 1.93 -7.19 -28.49
N PHE A 223 2.42 -7.28 -27.25
CA PHE A 223 2.50 -6.12 -26.35
C PHE A 223 3.42 -5.02 -26.91
N LEU A 224 4.60 -5.40 -27.41
CA LEU A 224 5.57 -4.43 -27.99
C LEU A 224 5.00 -3.76 -29.24
N GLU A 225 4.33 -4.52 -30.10
CA GLU A 225 3.70 -4.00 -31.31
C GLU A 225 2.60 -2.99 -30.95
N ALA A 226 1.68 -3.37 -30.06
CA ALA A 226 0.62 -2.47 -29.60
C ALA A 226 1.18 -1.23 -28.87
N ALA A 227 2.18 -1.39 -28.02
CA ALA A 227 2.83 -0.27 -27.34
C ALA A 227 3.48 0.70 -28.33
N GLY A 228 4.09 0.17 -29.41
CA GLY A 228 4.65 1.00 -30.48
C GLY A 228 3.56 1.75 -31.26
N GLN A 229 2.48 1.08 -31.65
CA GLN A 229 1.36 1.68 -32.40
C GLN A 229 0.62 2.76 -31.58
N LEU A 230 0.59 2.63 -30.26
CA LEU A 230 -0.07 3.57 -29.34
C LEU A 230 0.89 4.65 -28.81
N THR A 231 2.10 4.73 -29.35
CA THR A 231 3.06 5.79 -29.02
C THR A 231 3.06 6.83 -30.11
N MET A 232 2.68 8.07 -29.77
CA MET A 232 2.39 9.09 -30.77
C MET A 232 2.86 10.46 -30.37
N ASP A 233 3.45 11.14 -31.34
CA ASP A 233 3.65 12.58 -31.37
C ASP A 233 2.47 13.19 -32.17
N LEU A 234 1.52 13.79 -31.46
CA LEU A 234 0.29 14.30 -32.04
C LEU A 234 0.44 15.69 -32.67
N ASN A 235 1.47 16.43 -32.28
CA ASN A 235 1.71 17.80 -32.71
C ASN A 235 2.89 17.95 -33.67
N GLY A 236 3.71 16.90 -33.84
CA GLY A 236 4.85 16.85 -34.77
C GLY A 236 6.10 17.56 -34.26
N ASP A 237 6.24 17.78 -32.94
CA ASP A 237 7.40 18.45 -32.35
C ASP A 237 8.57 17.52 -32.01
N GLY A 238 8.43 16.22 -32.27
CA GLY A 238 9.41 15.18 -31.98
C GLY A 238 9.36 14.63 -30.55
N ILE A 239 8.39 15.05 -29.76
CA ILE A 239 8.13 14.56 -28.40
C ILE A 239 6.82 13.78 -28.39
N ASN A 240 6.82 12.60 -27.83
CA ASN A 240 5.57 11.81 -27.75
C ASN A 240 4.59 12.43 -26.76
N ASP A 241 3.37 12.68 -27.21
CA ASP A 241 2.23 13.14 -26.38
C ASP A 241 1.55 11.97 -25.69
N VAL A 242 1.55 10.80 -26.33
CA VAL A 242 0.98 9.55 -25.82
C VAL A 242 2.03 8.45 -25.91
N TYR A 243 2.10 7.64 -24.87
CA TYR A 243 2.98 6.48 -24.77
C TYR A 243 2.18 5.18 -24.72
N GLY A 244 2.73 4.08 -25.24
CA GLY A 244 2.13 2.76 -25.13
C GLY A 244 2.03 2.28 -23.70
N LEU A 245 3.01 2.59 -22.85
CA LEU A 245 3.08 2.15 -21.45
C LEU A 245 3.47 3.28 -20.50
N SER A 246 2.79 3.38 -19.36
CA SER A 246 3.30 4.05 -18.17
C SER A 246 4.05 3.02 -17.31
N LEU A 247 5.37 3.17 -17.21
CA LEU A 247 6.26 2.26 -16.48
C LEU A 247 6.64 2.88 -15.13
N SER A 248 6.41 2.15 -14.04
CA SER A 248 6.88 2.54 -12.71
C SER A 248 8.30 2.01 -12.49
N SER A 249 9.19 2.85 -11.93
CA SER A 249 10.52 2.45 -11.49
C SER A 249 10.53 1.66 -10.18
N SER A 250 9.40 1.55 -9.50
CA SER A 250 9.29 0.86 -8.21
C SER A 250 9.45 -0.66 -8.34
N LEU A 251 10.17 -1.25 -7.41
CA LEU A 251 10.25 -2.71 -7.24
C LEU A 251 8.91 -3.36 -6.91
N SER A 252 7.87 -2.60 -6.64
CA SER A 252 6.52 -3.13 -6.45
C SER A 252 5.75 -3.36 -7.75
N ARG A 253 6.34 -3.10 -8.93
CA ARG A 253 5.66 -3.22 -10.24
C ARG A 253 6.47 -3.96 -11.28
N TRP A 254 7.58 -3.42 -11.75
CA TRP A 254 8.34 -3.99 -12.87
C TRP A 254 8.90 -5.41 -12.64
N PRO A 255 9.19 -5.88 -11.38
CA PRO A 255 9.68 -7.24 -11.17
C PRO A 255 8.73 -8.34 -11.66
N VAL A 256 7.44 -8.07 -11.86
CA VAL A 256 6.52 -9.06 -12.48
C VAL A 256 7.01 -9.51 -13.86
N ILE A 257 7.69 -8.63 -14.60
CA ILE A 257 8.26 -8.95 -15.91
C ILE A 257 9.40 -9.97 -15.74
N ALA A 258 10.24 -9.78 -14.72
CA ALA A 258 11.32 -10.71 -14.38
C ALA A 258 10.78 -12.06 -13.89
N LEU A 259 9.79 -12.04 -12.98
CA LEU A 259 9.16 -13.24 -12.45
C LEU A 259 8.54 -14.09 -13.56
N GLN A 260 7.81 -13.48 -14.50
CA GLN A 260 7.23 -14.22 -15.64
C GLN A 260 8.30 -14.81 -16.57
N ASN A 261 9.51 -14.30 -16.56
CA ASN A 261 10.67 -14.85 -17.30
C ASN A 261 11.53 -15.81 -16.45
N GLY A 262 11.05 -16.20 -15.27
CA GLY A 262 11.68 -17.20 -14.42
C GLY A 262 12.87 -16.70 -13.60
N VAL A 263 12.97 -15.38 -13.38
CA VAL A 263 13.97 -14.82 -12.46
C VAL A 263 13.64 -15.21 -11.02
N ASN A 264 14.59 -15.84 -10.35
CA ASN A 264 14.54 -16.04 -8.91
C ASN A 264 15.50 -15.06 -8.23
N PHE A 265 14.96 -14.01 -7.61
CA PHE A 265 15.78 -12.98 -6.96
C PHE A 265 16.51 -13.48 -5.71
N LYS A 266 16.09 -14.61 -5.11
CA LYS A 266 16.74 -15.21 -3.94
C LYS A 266 17.93 -16.11 -4.28
N ALA A 267 17.95 -16.62 -5.51
CA ALA A 267 19.00 -17.53 -5.97
C ALA A 267 19.33 -17.18 -7.44
N ILE A 268 20.20 -16.20 -7.61
CA ILE A 268 20.64 -15.77 -8.94
C ILE A 268 21.82 -16.63 -9.36
N ASP A 269 21.54 -17.76 -10.00
CA ASP A 269 22.57 -18.63 -10.58
C ASP A 269 23.19 -18.02 -11.83
N SER A 270 22.39 -17.26 -12.60
CA SER A 270 22.80 -16.61 -13.84
C SER A 270 22.24 -15.18 -13.91
N THR A 271 23.02 -14.24 -14.44
CA THR A 271 22.53 -12.86 -14.73
C THR A 271 21.64 -12.80 -15.97
N ASP A 272 21.59 -13.82 -16.81
CA ASP A 272 20.92 -13.77 -18.12
C ASP A 272 19.41 -13.44 -18.04
N PRO A 273 18.61 -14.03 -17.16
CA PRO A 273 17.19 -13.70 -17.06
C PRO A 273 16.94 -12.25 -16.60
N ILE A 274 17.73 -11.78 -15.62
CA ILE A 274 17.67 -10.39 -15.15
C ILE A 274 18.12 -9.45 -16.26
N LEU A 275 19.25 -9.75 -16.90
CA LEU A 275 19.78 -8.97 -18.02
C LEU A 275 18.77 -8.86 -19.16
N ASN A 276 18.08 -9.94 -19.51
CA ASN A 276 17.04 -9.93 -20.53
C ASN A 276 15.86 -9.04 -20.15
N THR A 277 15.46 -9.05 -18.87
CA THR A 277 14.40 -8.17 -18.35
C THR A 277 14.85 -6.71 -18.40
N LEU A 278 16.04 -6.40 -17.94
CA LEU A 278 16.58 -5.03 -17.98
C LEU A 278 16.76 -4.52 -19.41
N LYS A 279 17.23 -5.37 -20.36
CA LYS A 279 17.28 -5.03 -21.79
C LYS A 279 15.89 -4.72 -22.34
N PHE A 280 14.87 -5.50 -21.96
CA PHE A 280 13.49 -5.24 -22.36
C PHE A 280 12.99 -3.88 -21.85
N LEU A 281 13.19 -3.58 -20.57
CA LEU A 281 12.84 -2.28 -19.98
C LEU A 281 13.59 -1.11 -20.64
N HIS A 282 14.89 -1.27 -20.85
CA HIS A 282 15.71 -0.27 -21.54
C HIS A 282 15.24 -0.04 -22.98
N HIS A 283 14.87 -1.10 -23.71
CA HIS A 283 14.35 -0.97 -25.07
C HIS A 283 13.01 -0.23 -25.09
N LEU A 284 12.07 -0.50 -24.15
CA LEU A 284 10.83 0.23 -24.03
C LEU A 284 11.05 1.74 -23.83
N LEU A 285 11.98 2.09 -22.96
CA LEU A 285 12.24 3.50 -22.58
C LEU A 285 13.06 4.25 -23.64
N TYR A 286 14.14 3.65 -24.17
CA TYR A 286 15.16 4.39 -24.90
C TYR A 286 15.31 4.00 -26.37
N LYS A 287 15.06 2.76 -26.74
CA LYS A 287 15.16 2.30 -28.13
C LYS A 287 13.86 2.51 -28.89
N HIS A 288 12.76 2.00 -28.35
CA HIS A 288 11.43 2.13 -28.96
C HIS A 288 10.73 3.41 -28.50
N ARG A 289 11.12 3.98 -27.36
CA ARG A 289 10.51 5.15 -26.74
C ARG A 289 9.00 4.97 -26.54
N SER A 290 8.55 3.73 -26.34
CA SER A 290 7.14 3.38 -26.19
C SER A 290 6.66 3.39 -24.75
N ALA A 291 7.53 3.66 -23.78
CA ALA A 291 7.15 3.82 -22.38
C ALA A 291 7.58 5.18 -21.83
N ALA A 292 6.69 5.76 -20.99
CA ALA A 292 7.01 6.90 -20.14
C ALA A 292 7.31 6.40 -18.72
N LEU A 293 8.42 6.82 -18.16
CA LEU A 293 8.78 6.48 -16.78
C LEU A 293 8.01 7.35 -15.79
N SER A 294 7.28 6.73 -14.88
CA SER A 294 6.62 7.42 -13.76
C SER A 294 7.55 7.50 -12.56
N PRO A 295 7.56 8.63 -11.82
CA PRO A 295 8.35 8.75 -10.60
C PRO A 295 8.02 7.65 -9.57
N ARG A 296 9.02 7.22 -8.80
CA ARG A 296 8.93 6.17 -7.77
C ARG A 296 7.77 6.36 -6.78
N ASN A 297 7.52 7.60 -6.38
CA ASN A 297 6.53 7.95 -5.35
C ASN A 297 5.18 8.41 -5.94
N ALA A 298 4.97 8.26 -7.25
CA ALA A 298 3.68 8.55 -7.85
C ALA A 298 2.70 7.42 -7.49
N LEU A 299 1.87 7.64 -6.48
CA LEU A 299 0.78 6.75 -6.08
C LEU A 299 -0.27 6.57 -7.19
N ASN A 300 -0.25 7.46 -8.17
CA ASN A 300 -1.17 7.46 -9.29
C ASN A 300 -0.34 7.44 -10.57
N SER A 301 -0.68 6.51 -11.44
CA SER A 301 -0.16 6.50 -12.81
C SER A 301 -0.77 7.67 -13.60
N GLU A 302 -0.35 8.90 -13.27
CA GLU A 302 -0.95 10.13 -13.83
C GLU A 302 -0.92 10.14 -15.36
N SER A 303 0.16 9.60 -15.95
CA SER A 303 0.24 9.44 -17.40
C SER A 303 -0.89 8.57 -17.95
N PHE A 304 -1.28 7.51 -17.25
CA PHE A 304 -2.38 6.65 -17.65
C PHE A 304 -3.73 7.30 -17.40
N THR A 305 -3.97 7.81 -16.20
CA THR A 305 -5.27 8.40 -15.82
C THR A 305 -5.62 9.66 -16.62
N ARG A 306 -4.61 10.32 -17.21
CA ARG A 306 -4.76 11.49 -18.09
C ARG A 306 -4.66 11.19 -19.59
N GLU A 307 -4.86 9.94 -20.01
CA GLU A 307 -4.77 9.49 -21.42
C GLU A 307 -3.39 9.75 -22.10
N LYS A 308 -2.33 9.94 -21.32
CA LYS A 308 -0.96 10.09 -21.82
C LYS A 308 -0.21 8.76 -21.93
N ALA A 309 -0.81 7.67 -21.48
CA ALA A 309 -0.34 6.32 -21.68
C ALA A 309 -1.51 5.38 -21.91
N ALA A 310 -1.35 4.43 -22.83
CA ALA A 310 -2.40 3.48 -23.20
C ALA A 310 -2.50 2.29 -22.25
N MET A 311 -1.39 1.90 -21.61
CA MET A 311 -1.30 0.75 -20.72
C MET A 311 -0.52 1.11 -19.44
N VAL A 312 -0.75 0.36 -18.37
CA VAL A 312 -0.03 0.49 -17.10
C VAL A 312 -0.03 -0.82 -16.31
N LEU A 313 1.05 -1.10 -15.59
CA LEU A 313 1.08 -2.15 -14.56
C LEU A 313 0.48 -1.58 -13.27
N THR A 314 -0.60 -2.18 -12.78
CA THR A 314 -1.37 -1.66 -11.64
C THR A 314 -1.93 -2.77 -10.75
N THR A 315 -2.73 -2.39 -9.77
CA THR A 315 -3.37 -3.26 -8.78
C THR A 315 -4.84 -2.86 -8.57
N SER A 316 -5.66 -3.73 -8.01
CA SER A 316 -7.04 -3.38 -7.64
C SER A 316 -7.11 -2.24 -6.61
N ILE A 317 -6.07 -2.12 -5.78
CA ILE A 317 -5.94 -1.06 -4.76
C ILE A 317 -5.81 0.32 -5.43
N GLU A 318 -4.98 0.41 -6.48
CA GLU A 318 -4.85 1.65 -7.27
C GLU A 318 -6.10 1.95 -8.10
N LEU A 319 -6.65 0.92 -8.77
CA LEU A 319 -7.88 1.07 -9.55
C LEU A 319 -9.05 1.58 -8.70
N ALA A 320 -9.18 1.12 -7.47
CA ALA A 320 -10.19 1.61 -6.54
C ALA A 320 -9.99 3.11 -6.24
N GLY A 321 -8.75 3.54 -6.02
CA GLY A 321 -8.41 4.96 -5.84
C GLY A 321 -8.74 5.82 -7.07
N TRP A 322 -8.59 5.27 -8.28
CA TRP A 322 -8.91 5.99 -9.52
C TRP A 322 -10.41 6.19 -9.74
N LYS A 323 -11.29 5.31 -9.22
CA LYS A 323 -12.76 5.47 -9.31
C LYS A 323 -13.25 6.79 -8.72
N HIS A 324 -12.52 7.36 -7.77
CA HIS A 324 -12.83 8.66 -7.15
C HIS A 324 -12.20 9.84 -7.88
N GLN A 325 -11.42 9.59 -8.93
CA GLN A 325 -10.85 10.61 -9.80
C GLN A 325 -11.72 10.75 -11.07
N THR A 326 -11.81 11.96 -11.59
CA THR A 326 -12.46 12.17 -12.89
C THR A 326 -11.53 11.66 -13.99
N MET A 327 -11.73 10.40 -14.39
CA MET A 327 -11.04 9.82 -15.54
C MET A 327 -11.90 9.98 -16.80
N PRO A 328 -11.29 10.30 -17.94
CA PRO A 328 -12.02 10.46 -19.20
C PRO A 328 -12.47 9.13 -19.83
N PHE A 329 -11.99 7.99 -19.32
CA PHE A 329 -12.29 6.65 -19.82
C PHE A 329 -12.48 5.64 -18.67
N THR A 330 -13.05 4.48 -18.98
CA THR A 330 -13.13 3.36 -18.04
C THR A 330 -12.03 2.34 -18.36
N PRO A 331 -11.05 2.13 -17.47
CA PRO A 331 -9.97 1.17 -17.72
C PRO A 331 -10.51 -0.26 -17.75
N LYS A 332 -9.94 -1.07 -18.65
CA LYS A 332 -10.08 -2.51 -18.66
C LYS A 332 -8.80 -3.17 -18.15
N ILE A 333 -8.91 -4.41 -17.70
CA ILE A 333 -7.80 -5.23 -17.19
C ILE A 333 -7.48 -6.37 -18.16
N ALA A 334 -6.22 -6.77 -18.17
CA ALA A 334 -5.73 -7.87 -18.99
C ALA A 334 -4.63 -8.65 -18.27
N PRO A 335 -4.41 -9.92 -18.64
CA PRO A 335 -3.28 -10.70 -18.16
C PRO A 335 -1.93 -10.06 -18.55
N LEU A 336 -0.90 -10.37 -17.78
CA LEU A 336 0.48 -9.96 -18.07
C LEU A 336 1.05 -10.81 -19.22
N PRO A 337 1.56 -10.21 -20.31
CA PRO A 337 2.00 -10.92 -21.50
C PRO A 337 3.52 -11.14 -21.59
N PHE A 338 4.28 -11.03 -20.46
CA PHE A 338 5.73 -10.88 -20.52
C PHE A 338 6.53 -12.17 -20.53
N GLY A 339 5.94 -13.30 -20.15
CA GLY A 339 6.65 -14.57 -20.08
C GLY A 339 5.73 -15.78 -19.93
N LYS A 340 6.34 -16.96 -19.73
CA LYS A 340 5.62 -18.24 -19.67
C LYS A 340 5.22 -18.65 -18.25
N GLN A 341 5.87 -18.08 -17.23
CA GLN A 341 5.55 -18.40 -15.83
C GLN A 341 4.23 -17.75 -15.43
N LYS A 342 3.31 -18.54 -14.90
CA LYS A 342 2.08 -18.04 -14.28
C LYS A 342 2.39 -17.51 -12.89
N GLN A 343 2.96 -16.32 -12.84
CA GLN A 343 3.44 -15.69 -11.63
C GLN A 343 3.27 -14.17 -11.71
N THR A 344 2.91 -13.56 -10.58
CA THR A 344 2.83 -12.12 -10.45
C THR A 344 3.31 -11.68 -9.06
N MET A 345 3.24 -10.40 -8.76
CA MET A 345 3.43 -9.89 -7.41
C MET A 345 2.10 -9.76 -6.68
N LEU A 346 2.12 -10.07 -5.40
CA LEU A 346 1.02 -9.87 -4.47
C LEU A 346 1.22 -8.60 -3.66
N ILE A 347 0.13 -7.94 -3.35
CA ILE A 347 0.06 -6.80 -2.44
C ILE A 347 -1.13 -7.02 -1.52
N ALA A 348 -1.01 -6.69 -0.24
CA ALA A 348 -2.09 -6.86 0.71
C ALA A 348 -2.16 -5.72 1.73
N ASN A 349 -3.33 -5.57 2.33
CA ASN A 349 -3.50 -4.86 3.59
C ASN A 349 -3.87 -5.89 4.66
N VAL A 350 -3.21 -5.79 5.79
CA VAL A 350 -3.35 -6.76 6.88
C VAL A 350 -3.55 -6.05 8.22
N LEU A 351 -4.25 -6.70 9.12
CA LEU A 351 -4.47 -6.24 10.49
C LEU A 351 -3.68 -7.11 11.46
N MET A 352 -2.93 -6.46 12.33
CA MET A 352 -2.12 -7.08 13.39
C MET A 352 -2.69 -6.73 14.76
N LEU A 353 -2.74 -7.71 15.67
CA LEU A 353 -3.21 -7.54 17.05
C LEU A 353 -2.01 -7.58 18.01
N PRO A 354 -1.59 -6.42 18.58
CA PRO A 354 -0.54 -6.40 19.59
C PRO A 354 -0.93 -7.18 20.85
N LYS A 355 0.02 -7.89 21.47
CA LYS A 355 -0.22 -8.65 22.72
C LYS A 355 -0.55 -7.77 23.92
N ASN A 356 -0.15 -6.50 23.89
CA ASN A 356 -0.40 -5.49 24.91
C ASN A 356 -1.63 -4.64 24.65
N SER A 357 -2.52 -5.05 23.72
CA SER A 357 -3.83 -4.42 23.51
C SER A 357 -4.62 -4.33 24.82
N GLU A 358 -5.31 -3.22 25.04
CA GLU A 358 -6.19 -3.01 26.20
C GLU A 358 -7.60 -3.60 25.96
N GLU A 359 -8.00 -3.77 24.68
CA GLU A 359 -9.31 -4.32 24.29
C GLU A 359 -9.16 -5.51 23.31
N PRO A 360 -8.43 -6.61 23.67
CA PRO A 360 -8.11 -7.69 22.75
C PRO A 360 -9.34 -8.45 22.24
N GLU A 361 -10.39 -8.53 23.04
CA GLU A 361 -11.65 -9.19 22.63
C GLU A 361 -12.41 -8.38 21.58
N LEU A 362 -12.46 -7.04 21.73
CA LEU A 362 -13.05 -6.16 20.73
C LEU A 362 -12.22 -6.15 19.45
N ALA A 363 -10.90 -6.16 19.57
CA ALA A 363 -9.99 -6.29 18.43
C ALA A 363 -10.24 -7.59 17.65
N LEU A 364 -10.40 -8.74 18.34
CA LEU A 364 -10.74 -10.01 17.69
C LEU A 364 -12.11 -9.97 16.99
N GLN A 365 -13.12 -9.36 17.61
CA GLN A 365 -14.43 -9.18 16.97
C GLN A 365 -14.34 -8.29 15.72
N PHE A 366 -13.51 -7.24 15.75
CA PHE A 366 -13.26 -6.41 14.58
C PHE A 366 -12.59 -7.20 13.45
N LEU A 367 -11.58 -8.03 13.77
CA LEU A 367 -10.92 -8.91 12.82
C LEU A 367 -11.90 -9.91 12.19
N GLN A 368 -12.75 -10.54 13.00
CA GLN A 368 -13.77 -11.48 12.52
C GLN A 368 -14.80 -10.77 11.61
N THR A 369 -15.22 -9.55 11.97
CA THR A 369 -16.10 -8.71 11.15
C THR A 369 -15.45 -8.39 9.81
N ALA A 370 -14.18 -7.99 9.82
CA ALA A 370 -13.44 -7.58 8.60
C ALA A 370 -13.35 -8.69 7.55
N VAL A 371 -13.32 -9.95 7.98
CA VAL A 371 -13.25 -11.10 7.06
C VAL A 371 -14.56 -11.87 6.95
N SER A 372 -15.66 -11.38 7.52
CA SER A 372 -16.96 -12.03 7.37
C SER A 372 -17.42 -12.02 5.90
N PRO A 373 -18.22 -13.01 5.45
CA PRO A 373 -18.69 -13.06 4.07
C PRO A 373 -19.39 -11.77 3.64
N GLU A 374 -20.30 -11.26 4.48
CA GLU A 374 -21.12 -10.09 4.20
C GLU A 374 -20.28 -8.83 4.01
N VAL A 375 -19.30 -8.63 4.88
CA VAL A 375 -18.42 -7.46 4.82
C VAL A 375 -17.47 -7.55 3.65
N GLN A 376 -16.92 -8.71 3.37
CA GLN A 376 -16.03 -8.93 2.24
C GLN A 376 -16.76 -8.78 0.89
N GLU A 377 -18.01 -9.23 0.79
CA GLU A 377 -18.86 -9.01 -0.38
C GLU A 377 -19.15 -7.51 -0.57
N GLN A 378 -19.57 -6.83 0.51
CA GLN A 378 -19.83 -5.38 0.49
C GLN A 378 -18.58 -4.58 0.08
N LEU A 379 -17.40 -4.89 0.64
CA LEU A 379 -16.14 -4.24 0.28
C LEU A 379 -15.85 -4.40 -1.21
N SER A 380 -15.89 -5.63 -1.72
CA SER A 380 -15.59 -5.90 -3.13
C SER A 380 -16.58 -5.21 -4.07
N ALA A 381 -17.87 -5.29 -3.77
CA ALA A 381 -18.93 -4.67 -4.59
C ALA A 381 -18.82 -3.14 -4.62
N THR A 382 -18.53 -2.51 -3.47
CA THR A 382 -18.51 -1.04 -3.34
C THR A 382 -17.22 -0.43 -3.87
N THR A 383 -16.07 -1.02 -3.51
CA THR A 383 -14.76 -0.43 -3.80
C THR A 383 -14.08 -1.04 -5.01
N GLY A 384 -14.37 -2.30 -5.33
CA GLY A 384 -13.66 -3.08 -6.35
C GLY A 384 -12.35 -3.69 -5.84
N PHE A 385 -12.11 -3.67 -4.53
CA PHE A 385 -11.01 -4.43 -3.94
C PHE A 385 -11.26 -5.94 -4.07
N ILE A 386 -10.21 -6.71 -4.22
CA ILE A 386 -10.29 -8.16 -4.28
C ILE A 386 -10.47 -8.71 -2.86
N SER A 387 -11.50 -9.54 -2.67
CA SER A 387 -11.76 -10.22 -1.40
C SER A 387 -10.67 -11.22 -1.08
N VAL A 388 -10.33 -11.35 0.21
CA VAL A 388 -9.46 -12.44 0.68
C VAL A 388 -10.18 -13.80 0.65
N ARG A 389 -11.49 -13.81 0.45
CA ARG A 389 -12.32 -15.03 0.37
C ARG A 389 -12.52 -15.45 -1.09
N LYS A 390 -12.05 -16.65 -1.43
CA LYS A 390 -12.08 -17.18 -2.80
C LYS A 390 -13.48 -17.20 -3.40
N GLN A 391 -14.46 -17.71 -2.66
CA GLN A 391 -15.85 -17.85 -3.13
C GLN A 391 -16.50 -16.51 -3.52
N ILE A 392 -16.15 -15.42 -2.86
CA ILE A 392 -16.69 -14.09 -3.15
C ILE A 392 -16.14 -13.61 -4.49
N ASN A 393 -14.84 -13.77 -4.75
CA ASN A 393 -14.27 -13.40 -6.03
C ASN A 393 -14.86 -14.24 -7.19
N GLU A 394 -15.07 -15.54 -6.99
CA GLU A 394 -15.71 -16.43 -7.95
C GLU A 394 -17.18 -16.04 -8.24
N ALA A 395 -17.87 -15.45 -7.27
CA ALA A 395 -19.24 -14.96 -7.46
C ALA A 395 -19.32 -13.60 -8.16
N ILE A 396 -18.34 -12.72 -7.94
CA ILE A 396 -18.34 -11.35 -8.48
C ILE A 396 -17.73 -11.30 -9.90
N TRP A 397 -16.64 -12.04 -10.13
CA TRP A 397 -15.87 -11.96 -11.36
C TRP A 397 -16.17 -13.14 -12.30
N SER A 398 -16.30 -12.85 -13.59
CA SER A 398 -16.33 -13.90 -14.61
C SER A 398 -14.98 -14.63 -14.70
N GLN A 399 -14.98 -15.83 -15.26
CA GLN A 399 -13.74 -16.61 -15.49
C GLN A 399 -12.64 -15.79 -16.20
N PRO A 400 -12.90 -15.09 -17.32
CA PRO A 400 -11.90 -14.23 -17.96
C PRO A 400 -11.46 -13.06 -17.06
N GLY A 401 -12.34 -12.57 -16.18
CA GLY A 401 -12.00 -11.55 -15.20
C GLY A 401 -11.01 -12.07 -14.14
N LEU A 402 -11.25 -13.27 -13.61
CA LEU A 402 -10.34 -13.92 -12.65
C LEU A 402 -8.97 -14.19 -13.28
N GLU A 403 -8.93 -14.61 -14.56
CA GLU A 403 -7.69 -14.80 -15.32
C GLU A 403 -6.93 -13.48 -15.50
N SER A 404 -7.62 -12.41 -15.85
CA SER A 404 -7.04 -11.08 -16.03
C SER A 404 -6.50 -10.50 -14.72
N LEU A 405 -7.14 -10.82 -13.60
CA LEU A 405 -6.70 -10.44 -12.25
C LEU A 405 -5.58 -11.35 -11.73
N HIS A 406 -5.18 -12.40 -12.44
CA HIS A 406 -4.22 -13.42 -11.97
C HIS A 406 -4.60 -14.06 -10.61
N ILE A 407 -5.89 -14.17 -10.31
CA ILE A 407 -6.41 -14.79 -9.09
C ILE A 407 -7.06 -16.15 -9.36
N TYR A 408 -6.79 -16.72 -10.51
CA TYR A 408 -7.28 -18.02 -10.97
C TYR A 408 -6.16 -19.06 -10.90
N ASP A 409 -6.52 -20.30 -10.56
CA ASP A 409 -5.64 -21.46 -10.50
C ASP A 409 -4.37 -21.25 -9.64
N ASP A 410 -3.26 -21.86 -10.08
CA ASP A 410 -1.97 -21.86 -9.39
C ASP A 410 -1.25 -20.51 -9.40
N THR A 411 -1.80 -19.48 -10.06
CA THR A 411 -1.11 -18.20 -10.18
C THR A 411 -0.90 -17.53 -8.82
N ILE A 412 -1.91 -17.53 -7.95
CA ILE A 412 -1.76 -16.97 -6.59
C ILE A 412 -0.71 -17.76 -5.80
N GLU A 413 -0.77 -19.10 -5.86
CA GLU A 413 0.14 -19.98 -5.09
C GLU A 413 1.61 -19.77 -5.48
N ASN A 414 1.87 -19.45 -6.75
CA ASN A 414 3.22 -19.20 -7.27
C ASN A 414 3.65 -17.72 -7.18
N SER A 415 2.73 -16.82 -6.80
CA SER A 415 3.01 -15.38 -6.73
C SER A 415 3.64 -15.00 -5.38
N LEU A 416 4.37 -13.88 -5.37
CA LEU A 416 5.22 -13.47 -4.24
C LEU A 416 4.90 -12.05 -3.79
N PHE A 417 4.95 -11.82 -2.50
CA PHE A 417 5.00 -10.48 -1.93
C PHE A 417 6.41 -9.89 -2.06
N LEU A 418 6.51 -8.58 -2.03
CA LEU A 418 7.80 -7.89 -2.17
C LEU A 418 8.82 -8.36 -1.10
N TYR A 419 8.39 -8.51 0.16
CA TYR A 419 9.24 -8.98 1.25
C TYR A 419 9.63 -10.47 1.14
N GLU A 420 8.91 -11.25 0.35
CA GLU A 420 9.29 -12.63 0.04
C GLU A 420 10.28 -12.70 -1.12
N ILE A 421 10.28 -11.68 -2.00
CA ILE A 421 11.25 -11.55 -3.10
C ILE A 421 12.59 -11.06 -2.54
N PHE A 422 12.53 -10.04 -1.67
CA PHE A 422 13.69 -9.41 -1.04
C PHE A 422 13.51 -9.53 0.48
N GLU A 423 14.31 -10.39 1.11
CA GLU A 423 14.14 -10.73 2.55
C GLU A 423 14.47 -9.56 3.49
N ASP A 424 15.23 -8.58 3.01
CA ASP A 424 15.61 -7.37 3.75
C ASP A 424 14.99 -6.13 3.11
N ALA A 425 14.27 -5.34 3.92
CA ALA A 425 13.70 -4.07 3.47
C ALA A 425 14.77 -3.06 3.03
N HIS A 426 15.96 -3.06 3.66
CA HIS A 426 17.10 -2.24 3.26
C HIS A 426 17.61 -2.61 1.88
N LEU A 427 17.54 -3.89 1.50
CA LEU A 427 17.90 -4.37 0.17
C LEU A 427 17.00 -3.76 -0.92
N VAL A 428 15.71 -3.58 -0.63
CA VAL A 428 14.78 -2.91 -1.55
C VAL A 428 15.21 -1.47 -1.80
N ASP A 429 15.53 -0.73 -0.74
CA ASP A 429 15.96 0.66 -0.86
C ASP A 429 17.33 0.78 -1.55
N GLU A 430 18.29 -0.13 -1.25
CA GLU A 430 19.58 -0.19 -1.92
C GLU A 430 19.41 -0.44 -3.43
N LEU A 431 18.62 -1.46 -3.82
CA LEU A 431 18.37 -1.78 -5.22
C LEU A 431 17.67 -0.63 -5.97
N GLU A 432 16.66 0.00 -5.37
CA GLU A 432 15.99 1.13 -6.00
C GLU A 432 16.90 2.35 -6.16
N ALA A 433 17.84 2.57 -5.23
CA ALA A 433 18.83 3.63 -5.33
C ALA A 433 19.84 3.33 -6.46
N GLU A 434 20.33 2.09 -6.53
CA GLU A 434 21.29 1.63 -7.55
C GLU A 434 20.71 1.68 -8.98
N MET A 435 19.43 1.51 -9.14
CA MET A 435 18.75 1.58 -10.45
C MET A 435 18.57 3.02 -10.98
N THR A 436 18.90 4.04 -10.21
CA THR A 436 18.66 5.45 -10.60
C THR A 436 19.33 5.83 -11.92
N LEU A 437 20.58 5.46 -12.14
CA LEU A 437 21.31 5.76 -13.39
C LEU A 437 20.74 5.01 -14.59
N PHE A 438 20.31 3.77 -14.39
CA PHE A 438 19.64 2.97 -15.41
C PHE A 438 18.32 3.63 -15.85
N TRP A 439 17.49 4.05 -14.88
CA TRP A 439 16.24 4.75 -15.17
C TRP A 439 16.45 6.12 -15.83
N ALA A 440 17.63 6.73 -15.67
CA ALA A 440 18.00 7.96 -16.35
C ALA A 440 18.63 7.71 -17.75
N GLY A 441 18.82 6.45 -18.17
CA GLY A 441 19.48 6.09 -19.42
C GLY A 441 21.00 6.33 -19.43
N MET A 442 21.58 6.50 -18.24
CA MET A 442 23.03 6.76 -18.07
C MET A 442 23.84 5.49 -17.81
N GLU A 443 23.16 4.35 -17.71
CA GLU A 443 23.76 3.07 -17.44
C GLU A 443 23.17 1.99 -18.33
N SER A 444 23.99 1.03 -18.77
CA SER A 444 23.53 -0.10 -19.57
C SER A 444 22.85 -1.19 -18.72
N ALA A 445 21.97 -1.96 -19.35
CA ALA A 445 21.34 -3.12 -18.73
C ALA A 445 22.35 -4.17 -18.24
N SER A 446 23.52 -4.28 -18.91
CA SER A 446 24.55 -5.24 -18.54
C SER A 446 25.28 -4.83 -17.26
N GLU A 447 25.65 -3.54 -17.13
CA GLU A 447 26.29 -3.01 -15.93
C GLU A 447 25.40 -3.13 -14.72
N LEU A 448 24.11 -2.77 -14.86
CA LEU A 448 23.15 -2.90 -13.78
C LEU A 448 22.92 -4.37 -13.40
N ALA A 449 22.79 -5.30 -14.35
CA ALA A 449 22.60 -6.72 -14.06
C ALA A 449 23.73 -7.31 -13.20
N GLU A 450 24.97 -6.98 -13.50
CA GLU A 450 26.13 -7.41 -12.71
C GLU A 450 26.11 -6.82 -11.29
N ARG A 451 25.77 -5.54 -11.16
CA ARG A 451 25.64 -4.93 -9.82
C ARG A 451 24.49 -5.52 -9.01
N MET A 452 23.32 -5.70 -9.61
CA MET A 452 22.19 -6.36 -8.93
C MET A 452 22.56 -7.75 -8.43
N LYS A 453 23.30 -8.52 -9.24
CA LYS A 453 23.80 -9.82 -8.80
C LYS A 453 24.68 -9.70 -7.56
N LEU A 454 25.63 -8.76 -7.56
CA LEU A 454 26.52 -8.54 -6.41
C LEU A 454 25.74 -8.16 -5.14
N ILE A 455 24.73 -7.30 -5.28
CA ILE A 455 23.89 -6.85 -4.15
C ILE A 455 23.06 -8.03 -3.62
N LEU A 456 22.41 -8.77 -4.51
CA LEU A 456 21.50 -9.89 -4.14
C LEU A 456 22.25 -11.15 -3.65
N THR A 457 23.56 -11.26 -3.89
CA THR A 457 24.38 -12.38 -3.42
C THR A 457 25.30 -12.02 -2.24
N LYS A 458 25.15 -10.81 -1.69
CA LYS A 458 25.86 -10.45 -0.44
C LYS A 458 25.44 -11.41 0.67
N PRO A 459 26.41 -11.95 1.45
CA PRO A 459 26.14 -12.88 2.55
C PRO A 459 25.41 -12.20 3.71
#